data_e8bb50d7e86dea7a5257c2bcd5b01894
#
_entry.id   e8bb50d7e86dea7a5257c2bcd5b01894
#
_cell.length_a   1.000
_cell.length_b   1.000
_cell.length_c   1.000
_cell.angle_alpha   90.00
_cell.angle_beta   90.00
_cell.angle_gamma   90.00
#
_symmetry.space_group_name_H-M   'P 1'
#
loop_
_entity.id
_entity.type
_entity.pdbx_description
1 polymer ?
#
loop_
_entity_poly.entity_id
_entity_poly.type
_entity_poly.pdbx_seq_one_letter_code
_entity_poly.pdbx_strand_id
1 'polypeptide(L)'
;DRPLSRGLGDVYKRQGLFTMKDFESYEAQIREPIIGSYRDNLVFTSGPPSGGGITLLTALNILSYFDLAKFKSDSAVTYHLLAEALRRGHNNRSHFVGDPDYFDVPVSQLLSKERTKELAKTIDLKKATKSTVVKPLELTTESRDTTHYSIIDNEGNAVSNTYTLGYSFGSGVTIPGTGILMNNQMNNFAYRYGDKKERGRGASTGNRFEPGKNPMSTMAPTMIFIKEGELILVTGSPGGSLIPAAIL
;
A
#
# COMPACT_ATOMS: atom_id res chain seq x y z
N ASP A 1 6.34 8.42 -26.34
CA ASP A 1 7.51 7.78 -25.71
C ASP A 1 7.05 7.05 -24.44
N ARG A 2 7.07 5.73 -24.50
CA ARG A 2 6.70 4.90 -23.36
C ARG A 2 7.86 4.88 -22.34
N PRO A 3 7.59 4.79 -21.01
CA PRO A 3 8.65 4.65 -19.99
C PRO A 3 9.63 3.50 -20.25
N LEU A 4 9.19 2.48 -21.01
CA LEU A 4 10.01 1.34 -21.45
C LEU A 4 11.23 1.75 -22.31
N SER A 5 11.15 2.89 -23.04
CA SER A 5 12.26 3.31 -23.91
C SER A 5 13.48 3.81 -23.14
N ARG A 6 13.30 4.30 -21.90
CA ARG A 6 14.42 4.77 -21.08
C ARG A 6 15.25 3.62 -20.52
N GLY A 7 14.62 2.57 -20.00
CA GLY A 7 15.34 1.39 -19.54
C GLY A 7 16.09 0.66 -20.65
N LEU A 8 15.50 0.53 -21.85
CA LEU A 8 16.16 -0.03 -23.01
C LEU A 8 17.34 0.82 -23.48
N GLY A 9 17.23 2.15 -23.40
CA GLY A 9 18.34 3.06 -23.70
C GLY A 9 19.56 2.82 -22.80
N ASP A 10 19.32 2.51 -21.54
CA ASP A 10 20.36 2.23 -20.55
C ASP A 10 21.12 0.94 -20.86
N VAL A 11 20.42 -0.11 -21.27
CA VAL A 11 21.01 -1.42 -21.59
C VAL A 11 21.76 -1.39 -22.91
N TYR A 12 21.16 -0.81 -23.96
CA TYR A 12 21.73 -0.84 -25.31
C TYR A 12 22.78 0.23 -25.58
N LYS A 13 22.71 1.37 -24.91
CA LYS A 13 23.62 2.50 -25.15
C LYS A 13 24.68 2.69 -24.06
N ARG A 14 24.71 1.86 -23.02
CA ARG A 14 25.57 2.03 -21.83
C ARG A 14 25.46 3.43 -21.21
N GLN A 15 24.27 4.02 -21.25
CA GLN A 15 23.96 5.39 -20.78
C GLN A 15 22.90 5.36 -19.67
N GLY A 16 22.92 4.31 -18.82
CA GLY A 16 22.04 4.22 -17.66
C GLY A 16 22.33 5.32 -16.63
N LEU A 17 21.33 5.62 -15.83
CA LEU A 17 21.47 6.57 -14.71
C LEU A 17 22.17 5.96 -13.49
N PHE A 18 22.24 4.62 -13.42
CA PHE A 18 22.86 3.91 -12.31
C PHE A 18 24.38 4.00 -12.36
N THR A 19 24.98 4.23 -11.22
CA THR A 19 26.42 4.16 -10.98
C THR A 19 26.74 3.01 -10.05
N MET A 20 28.00 2.56 -9.99
CA MET A 20 28.43 1.57 -9.00
C MET A 20 28.14 2.02 -7.58
N LYS A 21 28.26 3.33 -7.31
CA LYS A 21 27.97 3.91 -6.01
C LYS A 21 26.51 3.69 -5.58
N ASP A 22 25.54 3.69 -6.51
CA ASP A 22 24.13 3.45 -6.21
C ASP A 22 23.91 2.02 -5.67
N PHE A 23 24.66 1.05 -6.22
CA PHE A 23 24.60 -0.34 -5.75
C PHE A 23 25.37 -0.55 -4.45
N GLU A 24 26.54 0.07 -4.30
CA GLU A 24 27.38 -0.05 -3.11
C GLU A 24 26.77 0.62 -1.88
N SER A 25 26.02 1.71 -2.09
CA SER A 25 25.38 2.48 -1.02
C SER A 25 23.97 2.02 -0.66
N TYR A 26 23.40 1.08 -1.42
CA TYR A 26 22.03 0.63 -1.16
C TYR A 26 22.01 -0.34 0.03
N GLU A 27 21.19 -0.03 1.01
CA GLU A 27 20.97 -0.86 2.19
C GLU A 27 19.48 -1.15 2.38
N ALA A 28 19.17 -2.40 2.77
CA ALA A 28 17.83 -2.78 3.16
C ALA A 28 17.42 -2.08 4.45
N GLN A 29 16.27 -1.42 4.44
CA GLN A 29 15.78 -0.66 5.59
C GLN A 29 14.96 -1.55 6.52
N ILE A 30 15.29 -1.53 7.81
CA ILE A 30 14.48 -2.13 8.86
C ILE A 30 13.56 -1.04 9.41
N ARG A 31 12.26 -1.31 9.40
CA ARG A 31 11.23 -0.37 9.88
C ARG A 31 10.28 -1.06 10.84
N GLU A 32 9.84 -0.33 11.85
CA GLU A 32 8.83 -0.82 12.77
C GLU A 32 7.49 -0.99 12.05
N PRO A 33 6.74 -2.07 12.33
CA PRO A 33 5.39 -2.23 11.82
C PRO A 33 4.45 -1.18 12.43
N ILE A 34 3.40 -0.84 11.71
CA ILE A 34 2.28 -0.13 12.31
C ILE A 34 1.35 -1.14 12.98
N ILE A 35 0.87 -0.79 14.17
CA ILE A 35 0.04 -1.65 14.99
C ILE A 35 -1.33 -1.01 15.15
N GLY A 36 -2.36 -1.77 14.87
CA GLY A 36 -3.75 -1.43 15.15
C GLY A 36 -4.44 -2.51 15.97
N SER A 37 -5.73 -2.32 16.22
CA SER A 37 -6.56 -3.32 16.88
C SER A 37 -7.90 -3.46 16.18
N TYR A 38 -8.42 -4.67 16.13
CA TYR A 38 -9.76 -4.94 15.65
C TYR A 38 -10.40 -6.08 16.45
N ARG A 39 -11.56 -5.82 17.08
CA ARG A 39 -12.29 -6.81 17.89
C ARG A 39 -11.38 -7.55 18.89
N ASP A 40 -10.66 -6.78 19.70
CA ASP A 40 -9.73 -7.28 20.72
C ASP A 40 -8.45 -7.97 20.21
N ASN A 41 -8.26 -8.11 18.89
CA ASN A 41 -7.03 -8.61 18.32
C ASN A 41 -6.08 -7.45 17.94
N LEU A 42 -4.78 -7.72 18.03
CA LEU A 42 -3.74 -6.82 17.54
C LEU A 42 -3.42 -7.12 16.08
N VAL A 43 -3.36 -6.09 15.25
CA VAL A 43 -3.06 -6.19 13.82
C VAL A 43 -1.75 -5.49 13.53
N PHE A 44 -0.74 -6.25 13.18
CA PHE A 44 0.56 -5.76 12.75
C PHE A 44 0.63 -5.75 11.23
N THR A 45 1.04 -4.64 10.64
CA THR A 45 1.19 -4.55 9.18
C THR A 45 2.26 -3.53 8.80
N SER A 46 2.68 -3.52 7.53
CA SER A 46 3.72 -2.60 7.06
C SER A 46 3.29 -1.14 7.15
N GLY A 47 4.20 -0.30 7.63
CA GLY A 47 4.08 1.15 7.62
C GLY A 47 4.62 1.79 6.33
N PRO A 48 4.66 3.14 6.28
CA PRO A 48 5.28 3.88 5.19
C PRO A 48 6.72 3.43 4.89
N PRO A 49 7.13 3.46 3.62
CA PRO A 49 6.44 4.04 2.45
C PRO A 49 5.29 3.21 1.93
N SER A 50 4.97 2.03 2.49
CA SER A 50 3.74 1.33 2.12
C SER A 50 2.52 1.97 2.78
N GLY A 51 1.54 2.33 1.97
CA GLY A 51 0.26 2.84 2.42
C GLY A 51 -0.81 1.75 2.57
N GLY A 52 -0.46 0.48 2.24
CA GLY A 52 -1.40 -0.63 2.33
C GLY A 52 -1.88 -0.87 3.74
N GLY A 53 -0.97 -0.90 4.70
CA GLY A 53 -1.31 -1.06 6.11
C GLY A 53 -2.16 0.09 6.67
N ILE A 54 -1.87 1.33 6.28
CA ILE A 54 -2.71 2.49 6.67
C ILE A 54 -4.12 2.34 6.08
N THR A 55 -4.25 1.89 4.82
CA THR A 55 -5.55 1.64 4.21
C THR A 55 -6.33 0.58 4.96
N LEU A 56 -5.68 -0.56 5.26
CA LEU A 56 -6.27 -1.68 5.98
C LEU A 56 -6.72 -1.27 7.39
N LEU A 57 -5.82 -0.69 8.19
CA LEU A 57 -6.14 -0.28 9.56
C LEU A 57 -7.19 0.83 9.62
N THR A 58 -7.17 1.78 8.67
CA THR A 58 -8.25 2.77 8.57
C THR A 58 -9.59 2.09 8.33
N ALA A 59 -9.64 1.12 7.42
CA ALA A 59 -10.87 0.38 7.12
C ALA A 59 -11.36 -0.42 8.33
N LEU A 60 -10.48 -1.18 8.99
CA LEU A 60 -10.80 -1.95 10.20
C LEU A 60 -11.31 -1.05 11.33
N ASN A 61 -10.62 0.08 11.58
CA ASN A 61 -11.03 1.05 12.60
C ASN A 61 -12.42 1.65 12.29
N ILE A 62 -12.73 1.96 11.03
CA ILE A 62 -14.07 2.43 10.64
C ILE A 62 -15.10 1.32 10.85
N LEU A 63 -14.81 0.10 10.43
CA LEU A 63 -15.72 -1.04 10.55
C LEU A 63 -16.01 -1.43 12.00
N SER A 64 -15.13 -1.11 12.94
CA SER A 64 -15.34 -1.35 14.38
C SER A 64 -16.54 -0.58 14.95
N TYR A 65 -16.99 0.48 14.28
CA TYR A 65 -18.18 1.25 14.67
C TYR A 65 -19.50 0.65 14.17
N PHE A 66 -19.43 -0.44 13.38
CA PHE A 66 -20.59 -1.14 12.84
C PHE A 66 -20.66 -2.56 13.38
N ASP A 67 -21.83 -2.98 13.83
CA ASP A 67 -22.08 -4.36 14.22
C ASP A 67 -22.30 -5.24 12.99
N LEU A 68 -21.19 -5.68 12.39
CA LEU A 68 -21.23 -6.51 11.18
C LEU A 68 -21.90 -7.87 11.41
N ALA A 69 -21.96 -8.35 12.66
CA ALA A 69 -22.62 -9.62 12.99
C ALA A 69 -24.14 -9.59 12.75
N LYS A 70 -24.73 -8.38 12.70
CA LYS A 70 -26.15 -8.20 12.35
C LYS A 70 -26.46 -8.44 10.87
N PHE A 71 -25.45 -8.48 10.03
CA PHE A 71 -25.61 -8.63 8.58
C PHE A 71 -25.01 -9.97 8.13
N LYS A 72 -25.61 -10.56 7.10
CA LYS A 72 -25.00 -11.72 6.45
C LYS A 72 -23.70 -11.29 5.77
N SER A 73 -22.70 -12.17 5.77
CA SER A 73 -21.36 -11.89 5.19
C SER A 73 -21.43 -11.52 3.71
N ASP A 74 -22.37 -12.10 2.98
CA ASP A 74 -22.63 -11.90 1.54
C ASP A 74 -23.73 -10.87 1.23
N SER A 75 -24.15 -10.08 2.22
CA SER A 75 -25.21 -9.09 2.02
C SER A 75 -24.70 -7.82 1.35
N ALA A 76 -25.60 -7.15 0.61
CA ALA A 76 -25.31 -5.86 -0.01
C ALA A 76 -24.82 -4.81 1.00
N VAL A 77 -25.35 -4.83 2.24
CA VAL A 77 -24.93 -3.91 3.32
C VAL A 77 -23.51 -4.18 3.74
N THR A 78 -23.10 -5.45 3.87
CA THR A 78 -21.73 -5.81 4.20
C THR A 78 -20.76 -5.32 3.14
N TYR A 79 -21.00 -5.63 1.87
CA TYR A 79 -20.17 -5.13 0.77
C TYR A 79 -20.14 -3.61 0.69
N HIS A 80 -21.27 -2.95 0.94
CA HIS A 80 -21.35 -1.50 0.99
C HIS A 80 -20.45 -0.92 2.08
N LEU A 81 -20.49 -1.46 3.30
CA LEU A 81 -19.65 -1.01 4.42
C LEU A 81 -18.16 -1.25 4.14
N LEU A 82 -17.79 -2.42 3.62
CA LEU A 82 -16.41 -2.71 3.22
C LEU A 82 -15.91 -1.71 2.19
N ALA A 83 -16.71 -1.46 1.14
CA ALA A 83 -16.34 -0.52 0.07
C ALA A 83 -16.19 0.92 0.60
N GLU A 84 -17.11 1.38 1.44
CA GLU A 84 -17.07 2.73 2.00
C GLU A 84 -15.90 2.91 2.97
N ALA A 85 -15.57 1.91 3.78
CA ALA A 85 -14.41 1.93 4.67
C ALA A 85 -13.10 1.94 3.88
N LEU A 86 -12.96 1.06 2.89
CA LEU A 86 -11.78 1.01 2.00
C LEU A 86 -11.57 2.30 1.22
N ARG A 87 -12.63 2.92 0.69
CA ARG A 87 -12.53 4.22 0.00
C ARG A 87 -11.91 5.29 0.87
N ARG A 88 -12.23 5.33 2.15
CA ARG A 88 -11.67 6.27 3.12
C ARG A 88 -10.22 5.94 3.46
N GLY A 89 -9.90 4.67 3.60
CA GLY A 89 -8.52 4.21 3.77
C GLY A 89 -7.64 4.56 2.57
N HIS A 90 -8.12 4.32 1.36
CA HIS A 90 -7.43 4.71 0.13
C HIS A 90 -7.28 6.23 -0.01
N ASN A 91 -8.27 7.00 0.43
CA ASN A 91 -8.18 8.46 0.45
C ASN A 91 -7.06 8.94 1.40
N ASN A 92 -6.97 8.37 2.61
CA ASN A 92 -5.87 8.63 3.53
C ASN A 92 -4.51 8.30 2.90
N ARG A 93 -4.37 7.12 2.31
CA ARG A 93 -3.16 6.71 1.62
C ARG A 93 -2.76 7.71 0.53
N SER A 94 -3.69 8.06 -0.34
CA SER A 94 -3.42 8.90 -1.51
C SER A 94 -2.95 10.31 -1.18
N HIS A 95 -3.39 10.86 -0.05
CA HIS A 95 -3.12 12.24 0.30
C HIS A 95 -1.99 12.42 1.31
N PHE A 96 -1.71 11.40 2.13
CA PHE A 96 -0.87 11.58 3.31
C PHE A 96 0.31 10.62 3.38
N VAL A 97 0.41 9.62 2.49
CA VAL A 97 1.52 8.65 2.53
C VAL A 97 2.63 9.05 1.57
N GLY A 98 3.86 8.80 1.99
CA GLY A 98 5.09 9.01 1.24
C GLY A 98 6.25 8.29 1.92
N ASP A 99 7.47 8.57 1.48
CA ASP A 99 8.68 8.04 2.12
C ASP A 99 8.91 8.74 3.47
N PRO A 100 8.90 8.00 4.59
CA PRO A 100 9.04 8.58 5.93
C PRO A 100 10.42 9.19 6.19
N ASP A 101 11.43 8.88 5.40
CA ASP A 101 12.76 9.48 5.52
C ASP A 101 12.80 10.91 4.94
N TYR A 102 11.79 11.28 4.16
CA TYR A 102 11.67 12.57 3.47
C TYR A 102 10.39 13.35 3.78
N PHE A 103 9.43 12.69 4.42
CA PHE A 103 8.11 13.27 4.65
C PHE A 103 7.50 12.73 5.95
N ASP A 104 7.10 13.63 6.84
CA ASP A 104 6.42 13.25 8.08
C ASP A 104 5.01 12.72 7.77
N VAL A 105 4.88 11.40 7.74
CA VAL A 105 3.59 10.73 7.51
C VAL A 105 2.82 10.69 8.82
N PRO A 106 1.64 11.36 8.92
CA PRO A 106 0.93 11.50 10.19
C PRO A 106 0.15 10.23 10.57
N VAL A 107 0.85 9.09 10.70
CA VAL A 107 0.25 7.76 10.94
C VAL A 107 -0.69 7.77 12.15
N SER A 108 -0.24 8.32 13.28
CA SER A 108 -1.03 8.37 14.52
C SER A 108 -2.33 9.15 14.36
N GLN A 109 -2.30 10.26 13.62
CA GLN A 109 -3.49 11.06 13.35
C GLN A 109 -4.44 10.33 12.39
N LEU A 110 -3.90 9.69 11.33
CA LEU A 110 -4.70 8.97 10.33
C LEU A 110 -5.46 7.79 10.94
N LEU A 111 -4.85 7.13 11.93
CA LEU A 111 -5.41 5.96 12.61
C LEU A 111 -6.07 6.28 13.96
N SER A 112 -6.13 7.54 14.36
CA SER A 112 -6.74 7.94 15.63
C SER A 112 -8.21 7.55 15.70
N LYS A 113 -8.68 7.23 16.92
CA LYS A 113 -10.09 6.89 17.18
C LYS A 113 -11.02 8.03 16.81
N GLU A 114 -10.63 9.27 17.10
CA GLU A 114 -11.40 10.48 16.81
C GLU A 114 -11.62 10.60 15.30
N ARG A 115 -10.55 10.54 14.51
CA ARG A 115 -10.64 10.64 13.06
C ARG A 115 -11.44 9.50 12.43
N THR A 116 -11.18 8.26 12.84
CA THR A 116 -11.88 7.10 12.26
C THR A 116 -13.35 7.07 12.64
N LYS A 117 -13.70 7.56 13.82
CA LYS A 117 -15.10 7.76 14.24
C LYS A 117 -15.81 8.81 13.37
N GLU A 118 -15.16 9.95 13.12
CA GLU A 118 -15.73 10.96 12.22
C GLU A 118 -15.89 10.43 10.79
N LEU A 119 -14.91 9.68 10.28
CA LEU A 119 -15.05 9.02 8.99
C LEU A 119 -16.21 8.02 8.94
N ALA A 120 -16.40 7.22 10.00
CA ALA A 120 -17.51 6.28 10.12
C ALA A 120 -18.87 6.97 10.08
N LYS A 121 -19.04 8.11 10.77
CA LYS A 121 -20.27 8.90 10.76
C LYS A 121 -20.67 9.40 9.38
N THR A 122 -19.73 9.51 8.44
CA THR A 122 -20.02 9.96 7.07
C THR A 122 -20.58 8.85 6.17
N ILE A 123 -20.70 7.61 6.68
CA ILE A 123 -21.21 6.47 5.93
C ILE A 123 -22.75 6.40 6.13
N ASP A 124 -23.48 6.53 5.04
CA ASP A 124 -24.92 6.27 4.98
C ASP A 124 -25.14 4.81 4.56
N LEU A 125 -25.82 4.02 5.38
CA LEU A 125 -26.07 2.59 5.11
C LEU A 125 -26.96 2.32 3.88
N LYS A 126 -27.68 3.33 3.43
CA LYS A 126 -28.64 3.21 2.33
C LYS A 126 -28.15 3.82 1.01
N LYS A 127 -27.06 4.60 1.06
CA LYS A 127 -26.60 5.37 -0.07
C LYS A 127 -25.10 5.45 -0.14
N ALA A 128 -24.53 5.18 -1.31
CA ALA A 128 -23.10 5.34 -1.54
C ALA A 128 -22.69 6.82 -1.43
N THR A 129 -21.56 7.06 -0.74
CA THR A 129 -20.97 8.39 -0.65
C THR A 129 -20.58 8.89 -2.04
N LYS A 130 -20.96 10.13 -2.38
CA LYS A 130 -20.56 10.73 -3.66
C LYS A 130 -19.04 10.83 -3.77
N SER A 131 -18.50 10.55 -4.94
CA SER A 131 -17.05 10.65 -5.22
C SER A 131 -16.51 12.09 -5.13
N THR A 132 -17.37 13.10 -5.13
CA THR A 132 -17.00 14.48 -4.85
C THR A 132 -16.64 14.72 -3.39
N VAL A 133 -17.15 13.90 -2.47
CA VAL A 133 -16.90 13.98 -1.01
C VAL A 133 -15.69 13.12 -0.63
N VAL A 134 -15.68 11.87 -1.07
CA VAL A 134 -14.50 11.00 -0.99
C VAL A 134 -13.96 10.90 -2.39
N LYS A 135 -12.92 11.70 -2.69
CA LYS A 135 -12.35 11.76 -4.04
C LYS A 135 -11.95 10.35 -4.47
N PRO A 136 -12.32 9.92 -5.69
CA PRO A 136 -11.86 8.65 -6.21
C PRO A 136 -10.33 8.67 -6.30
N LEU A 137 -9.70 7.55 -6.01
CA LEU A 137 -8.37 7.30 -6.53
C LEU A 137 -8.45 7.47 -8.05
N GLU A 138 -7.60 8.30 -8.65
CA GLU A 138 -7.37 8.17 -10.08
C GLU A 138 -6.74 6.78 -10.25
N LEU A 139 -7.52 5.85 -10.77
CA LEU A 139 -7.07 4.50 -11.08
C LEU A 139 -6.05 4.60 -12.22
N THR A 140 -4.81 4.87 -11.88
CA THR A 140 -3.73 4.42 -12.74
C THR A 140 -3.79 2.90 -12.71
N THR A 141 -3.69 2.26 -13.86
CA THR A 141 -3.62 0.80 -13.99
C THR A 141 -2.45 0.29 -13.17
N GLU A 142 -2.70 0.00 -11.88
CA GLU A 142 -1.74 -0.69 -11.04
C GLU A 142 -1.61 -2.11 -11.56
N SER A 143 -0.38 -2.57 -11.73
CA SER A 143 -0.11 -3.97 -11.99
C SER A 143 -0.70 -4.83 -10.86
N ARG A 144 -1.35 -5.93 -11.24
CA ARG A 144 -1.84 -6.95 -10.31
C ARG A 144 -0.77 -7.98 -9.96
N ASP A 145 0.44 -7.79 -10.48
CA ASP A 145 1.53 -8.76 -10.49
C ASP A 145 2.43 -8.58 -9.26
N THR A 146 1.90 -8.94 -8.12
CA THR A 146 2.60 -8.98 -6.83
C THR A 146 2.57 -10.42 -6.34
N THR A 147 3.53 -10.81 -5.52
CA THR A 147 3.56 -12.13 -4.88
C THR A 147 3.48 -11.96 -3.37
N HIS A 148 2.72 -12.83 -2.74
CA HIS A 148 2.68 -12.95 -1.29
C HIS A 148 2.84 -14.41 -0.86
N TYR A 149 3.57 -14.63 0.23
CA TYR A 149 3.61 -15.90 0.94
C TYR A 149 3.69 -15.70 2.45
N SER A 150 3.09 -16.63 3.18
CA SER A 150 3.12 -16.71 4.63
C SER A 150 3.79 -18.03 5.04
N ILE A 151 4.68 -17.98 6.02
CA ILE A 151 5.38 -19.16 6.54
C ILE A 151 5.30 -19.12 8.06
N ILE A 152 5.03 -20.26 8.67
CA ILE A 152 5.17 -20.48 10.12
C ILE A 152 5.97 -21.77 10.30
N ASP A 153 7.02 -21.72 11.11
CA ASP A 153 7.82 -22.90 11.44
C ASP A 153 7.31 -23.61 12.70
N ASN A 154 7.95 -24.74 13.04
CA ASN A 154 7.58 -25.53 14.20
C ASN A 154 7.88 -24.87 15.54
N GLU A 155 8.68 -23.80 15.55
CA GLU A 155 9.03 -23.02 16.74
C GLU A 155 8.08 -21.82 16.93
N GLY A 156 7.17 -21.60 15.96
CA GLY A 156 6.23 -20.49 15.96
C GLY A 156 6.79 -19.20 15.36
N ASN A 157 8.00 -19.22 14.76
CA ASN A 157 8.48 -18.09 14.00
C ASN A 157 7.64 -17.91 12.74
N ALA A 158 7.26 -16.67 12.43
CA ALA A 158 6.35 -16.38 11.34
C ALA A 158 6.89 -15.32 10.39
N VAL A 159 6.64 -15.51 9.11
CA VAL A 159 6.96 -14.55 8.05
C VAL A 159 5.71 -14.26 7.23
N SER A 160 5.40 -12.99 7.07
CA SER A 160 4.41 -12.49 6.12
C SER A 160 5.16 -11.65 5.08
N ASN A 161 5.35 -12.18 3.88
CA ASN A 161 6.17 -11.52 2.88
C ASN A 161 5.39 -11.17 1.62
N THR A 162 5.43 -9.90 1.26
CA THR A 162 4.88 -9.40 0.00
C THR A 162 5.98 -8.70 -0.78
N TYR A 163 6.23 -9.12 -2.03
CA TYR A 163 7.23 -8.52 -2.87
C TYR A 163 6.71 -8.34 -4.31
N THR A 164 7.29 -7.40 -5.03
CA THR A 164 6.85 -7.06 -6.39
C THR A 164 7.95 -6.39 -7.19
N LEU A 165 7.94 -6.63 -8.50
CA LEU A 165 8.72 -5.85 -9.46
C LEU A 165 7.92 -4.68 -10.06
N GLY A 166 6.66 -4.51 -9.63
CA GLY A 166 5.69 -3.60 -10.23
C GLY A 166 4.83 -4.34 -11.25
N TYR A 167 5.25 -4.48 -12.49
CA TYR A 167 4.62 -5.37 -13.48
C TYR A 167 5.24 -6.77 -13.44
N SER A 168 4.61 -7.78 -14.10
CA SER A 168 5.01 -9.21 -14.09
C SER A 168 6.50 -9.42 -14.34
N PHE A 169 7.09 -8.65 -15.26
CA PHE A 169 8.52 -8.66 -15.58
C PHE A 169 9.20 -7.32 -15.26
N GLY A 170 8.67 -6.58 -14.30
CA GLY A 170 9.19 -5.27 -13.91
C GLY A 170 9.25 -4.30 -15.08
N SER A 171 10.42 -3.73 -15.33
CA SER A 171 10.69 -2.86 -16.49
C SER A 171 10.84 -3.61 -17.81
N GLY A 172 10.86 -4.95 -17.80
CA GLY A 172 11.19 -5.79 -18.95
C GLY A 172 12.69 -5.80 -19.29
N VAL A 173 13.53 -5.30 -18.40
CA VAL A 173 14.99 -5.25 -18.57
C VAL A 173 15.64 -6.27 -17.64
N THR A 174 16.47 -7.14 -18.20
CA THR A 174 17.34 -8.04 -17.45
C THR A 174 18.77 -7.50 -17.45
N ILE A 175 19.41 -7.46 -16.30
CA ILE A 175 20.80 -7.03 -16.18
C ILE A 175 21.69 -8.10 -16.81
N PRO A 176 22.46 -7.78 -17.88
CA PRO A 176 23.29 -8.76 -18.58
C PRO A 176 24.27 -9.47 -17.64
N GLY A 177 24.36 -10.80 -17.77
CA GLY A 177 25.27 -11.64 -16.99
C GLY A 177 24.80 -11.98 -15.57
N THR A 178 23.68 -11.43 -15.10
CA THR A 178 23.18 -11.68 -13.74
C THR A 178 21.86 -12.46 -13.69
N GLY A 179 21.04 -12.39 -14.74
CA GLY A 179 19.68 -12.92 -14.74
C GLY A 179 18.67 -12.10 -13.90
N ILE A 180 19.09 -10.99 -13.31
CA ILE A 180 18.22 -10.14 -12.46
C ILE A 180 17.33 -9.26 -13.33
N LEU A 181 16.01 -9.36 -13.11
CA LEU A 181 15.02 -8.48 -13.71
C LEU A 181 14.94 -7.17 -12.91
N MET A 182 15.01 -6.05 -13.60
CA MET A 182 14.84 -4.73 -12.97
C MET A 182 13.37 -4.41 -12.75
N ASN A 183 13.05 -3.86 -11.58
CA ASN A 183 11.70 -3.43 -11.27
C ASN A 183 11.31 -2.16 -12.07
N ASN A 184 10.01 -1.82 -12.05
CA ASN A 184 9.49 -0.57 -12.60
C ASN A 184 8.74 0.27 -11.55
N GLN A 185 9.17 0.21 -10.29
CA GLN A 185 8.53 0.87 -9.16
C GLN A 185 8.56 2.39 -9.23
N MET A 186 9.40 2.97 -10.08
CA MET A 186 9.39 4.41 -10.38
C MET A 186 8.01 4.92 -10.79
N ASN A 187 7.16 4.07 -11.37
CA ASN A 187 5.78 4.41 -11.73
C ASN A 187 4.87 4.63 -10.51
N ASN A 188 5.34 4.30 -9.31
CA ASN A 188 4.58 4.49 -8.09
C ASN A 188 4.73 5.90 -7.50
N PHE A 189 5.68 6.70 -7.98
CA PHE A 189 5.79 8.10 -7.61
C PHE A 189 4.66 8.96 -8.19
N ALA A 190 4.31 10.00 -7.46
CA ALA A 190 3.54 11.11 -8.00
C ALA A 190 4.45 12.03 -8.80
N TYR A 191 4.10 12.31 -10.05
CA TYR A 191 4.87 13.22 -10.91
C TYR A 191 3.95 14.19 -11.63
N ARG A 192 4.46 15.39 -11.88
CA ARG A 192 3.79 16.38 -12.73
C ARG A 192 4.16 16.14 -14.19
N TYR A 193 3.18 16.14 -15.03
CA TYR A 193 3.38 16.12 -16.48
C TYR A 193 2.87 17.44 -17.07
N GLY A 194 3.81 18.41 -17.30
CA GLY A 194 3.50 19.75 -17.77
C GLY A 194 2.71 20.56 -16.74
N ASP A 195 2.06 21.66 -17.17
CA ASP A 195 1.23 22.53 -16.31
C ASP A 195 -0.11 21.91 -15.92
N LYS A 196 -0.32 20.65 -16.22
CA LYS A 196 -1.57 19.94 -15.96
C LYS A 196 -1.40 18.97 -14.80
N LYS A 197 -2.40 18.98 -13.94
CA LYS A 197 -2.68 18.10 -12.78
C LYS A 197 -1.62 17.03 -12.46
N GLU A 198 -1.21 16.96 -11.20
CA GLU A 198 -0.38 15.88 -10.70
C GLU A 198 -0.93 14.52 -11.16
N ARG A 199 -0.09 13.75 -11.83
CA ARG A 199 -0.36 12.38 -12.25
C ARG A 199 0.54 11.46 -11.44
N GLY A 200 0.11 10.24 -11.25
CA GLY A 200 0.82 9.24 -10.48
C GLY A 200 -0.01 8.75 -9.31
N ARG A 201 0.57 7.86 -8.51
CA ARG A 201 -0.15 7.19 -7.42
C ARG A 201 -0.22 8.06 -6.19
N GLY A 202 -1.32 8.79 -6.08
CA GLY A 202 -1.63 9.62 -4.94
C GLY A 202 -1.28 11.09 -5.13
N ALA A 203 -2.03 11.93 -4.46
CA ALA A 203 -1.86 13.38 -4.45
C ALA A 203 -0.90 13.85 -3.33
N SER A 204 -0.30 12.90 -2.59
CA SER A 204 0.62 13.22 -1.50
C SER A 204 1.88 13.88 -2.03
N THR A 205 2.21 15.04 -1.49
CA THR A 205 3.51 15.69 -1.73
C THR A 205 4.67 14.83 -1.25
N GLY A 206 4.44 13.99 -0.23
CA GLY A 206 5.40 13.02 0.27
C GLY A 206 5.78 11.92 -0.71
N ASN A 207 4.96 11.68 -1.75
CA ASN A 207 5.24 10.69 -2.79
C ASN A 207 5.78 11.30 -4.09
N ARG A 208 6.22 12.55 -4.09
CA ARG A 208 6.86 13.16 -5.26
C ARG A 208 8.20 12.49 -5.53
N PHE A 209 8.51 12.37 -6.83
CA PHE A 209 9.79 11.86 -7.30
C PHE A 209 10.92 12.79 -6.90
N GLU A 210 11.89 12.27 -6.16
CA GLU A 210 13.11 12.95 -5.74
C GLU A 210 14.26 11.93 -5.63
N PRO A 211 15.54 12.35 -5.85
CA PRO A 211 16.68 11.45 -5.69
C PRO A 211 16.75 10.85 -4.28
N GLY A 212 17.10 9.57 -4.19
CA GLY A 212 17.26 8.84 -2.92
C GLY A 212 15.96 8.37 -2.27
N LYS A 213 14.81 8.79 -2.77
CA LYS A 213 13.49 8.54 -2.20
C LYS A 213 12.88 7.22 -2.64
N ASN A 214 12.19 6.54 -1.73
CA ASN A 214 11.42 5.34 -2.03
C ASN A 214 9.99 5.69 -2.48
N PRO A 215 9.48 5.02 -3.52
CA PRO A 215 8.10 5.23 -3.95
C PRO A 215 7.10 4.61 -3.00
N MET A 216 5.90 5.20 -2.92
CA MET A 216 4.79 4.64 -2.18
C MET A 216 4.39 3.26 -2.71
N SER A 217 4.11 2.33 -1.80
CA SER A 217 3.58 1.00 -2.09
C SER A 217 2.14 0.83 -1.60
N THR A 218 1.53 -0.33 -1.93
CA THR A 218 0.22 -0.76 -1.42
C THR A 218 0.32 -2.12 -0.74
N MET A 219 1.49 -2.72 -0.70
CA MET A 219 1.72 -4.00 -0.03
C MET A 219 1.35 -3.89 1.45
N ALA A 220 0.70 -4.91 1.99
CA ALA A 220 0.24 -4.95 3.36
C ALA A 220 0.42 -6.36 3.95
N PRO A 221 1.67 -6.87 4.04
CA PRO A 221 1.88 -8.09 4.81
C PRO A 221 1.36 -7.88 6.22
N THR A 222 0.58 -8.83 6.74
CA THR A 222 -0.18 -8.64 7.98
C THR A 222 -0.07 -9.86 8.87
N MET A 223 0.07 -9.63 10.17
CA MET A 223 -0.03 -10.64 11.22
C MET A 223 -1.05 -10.19 12.25
N ILE A 224 -1.85 -11.14 12.74
CA ILE A 224 -2.86 -10.88 13.76
C ILE A 224 -2.57 -11.73 14.98
N PHE A 225 -2.57 -11.08 16.14
CA PHE A 225 -2.39 -11.70 17.44
C PHE A 225 -3.60 -11.46 18.31
N ILE A 226 -3.96 -12.41 19.16
CA ILE A 226 -4.86 -12.15 20.28
C ILE A 226 -4.14 -11.29 21.33
N LYS A 227 -4.88 -10.72 22.29
CA LYS A 227 -4.31 -9.84 23.33
C LYS A 227 -3.22 -10.52 24.16
N GLU A 228 -3.32 -11.81 24.35
CA GLU A 228 -2.40 -12.64 25.11
C GLU A 228 -1.07 -12.88 24.37
N GLY A 229 -0.96 -12.43 23.12
CA GLY A 229 0.26 -12.49 22.32
C GLY A 229 0.36 -13.74 21.44
N GLU A 230 -0.66 -14.58 21.38
CA GLU A 230 -0.68 -15.72 20.45
C GLU A 230 -0.96 -15.26 19.02
N LEU A 231 -0.16 -15.72 18.07
CA LEU A 231 -0.33 -15.49 16.64
C LEU A 231 -1.49 -16.36 16.11
N ILE A 232 -2.52 -15.72 15.55
CA ILE A 232 -3.70 -16.44 15.01
C ILE A 232 -3.81 -16.36 13.49
N LEU A 233 -3.14 -15.41 12.84
CA LEU A 233 -3.20 -15.28 11.39
C LEU A 233 -1.94 -14.62 10.85
N VAL A 234 -1.38 -15.18 9.78
CA VAL A 234 -0.37 -14.57 8.92
C VAL A 234 -0.95 -14.48 7.52
N THR A 235 -1.05 -13.31 6.96
CA THR A 235 -1.74 -13.10 5.68
C THR A 235 -1.18 -11.93 4.89
N GLY A 236 -1.54 -11.89 3.64
CA GLY A 236 -1.31 -10.83 2.69
C GLY A 236 -1.85 -11.23 1.32
N SER A 237 -1.66 -10.41 0.33
CA SER A 237 -2.19 -10.68 -1.02
C SER A 237 -1.35 -10.03 -2.10
N PRO A 238 -1.29 -10.60 -3.30
CA PRO A 238 -1.01 -9.87 -4.52
C PRO A 238 -2.21 -8.98 -4.90
N GLY A 239 -2.05 -8.08 -5.89
CA GLY A 239 -3.19 -7.36 -6.46
C GLY A 239 -3.06 -5.84 -6.55
N GLY A 240 -1.87 -5.27 -6.39
CA GLY A 240 -1.66 -3.82 -6.50
C GLY A 240 -2.54 -3.03 -5.54
N SER A 241 -3.34 -2.08 -6.02
CA SER A 241 -4.25 -1.29 -5.18
C SER A 241 -5.36 -2.09 -4.49
N LEU A 242 -5.62 -3.32 -4.94
CA LEU A 242 -6.63 -4.20 -4.35
C LEU A 242 -6.11 -4.98 -3.13
N ILE A 243 -4.80 -4.95 -2.85
CA ILE A 243 -4.20 -5.71 -1.73
C ILE A 243 -4.92 -5.49 -0.40
N PRO A 244 -5.18 -4.25 0.06
CA PRO A 244 -5.89 -4.05 1.33
C PRO A 244 -7.32 -4.60 1.32
N ALA A 245 -7.98 -4.59 0.16
CA ALA A 245 -9.34 -5.12 0.02
C ALA A 245 -9.38 -6.66 0.05
N ALA A 246 -8.32 -7.31 -0.44
CA ALA A 246 -8.20 -8.76 -0.44
C ALA A 246 -7.84 -9.34 0.94
N ILE A 247 -7.25 -8.50 1.81
CA ILE A 247 -6.87 -8.88 3.18
C ILE A 247 -8.02 -8.60 4.15
N LEU A 248 -8.82 -7.55 3.90
CA LEU A 248 -9.97 -7.14 4.71
C LEU A 248 -11.09 -8.16 4.71
#